data_474c61c2b339f899f022ade4eeac7f42
#
_entry.id   474c61c2b339f899f022ade4eeac7f42
#
_cell.length_a   1.000
_cell.length_b   1.000
_cell.length_c   1.000
_cell.angle_alpha   90.00
_cell.angle_beta   90.00
_cell.angle_gamma   90.00
#
_symmetry.space_group_name_H-M   'P 1'
#
loop_
_entity.id
_entity.type
_entity.pdbx_description
1 polymer ?
#
loop_
_entity_poly.entity_id
_entity_poly.type
_entity_poly.pdbx_seq_one_letter_code
_entity_poly.pdbx_strand_id
1 'polypeptide(L)'
;GIAVGVRLEHPATLIDQIQYHNKNGRGKYLPAAEYSFVTQVEGRGVYSFCMCPGGFIVPAASGPEQVVVNGMSPSNRGSRWSNSGMVVEIQPEDFINEELRMESGELAAQQNEQLLALNPSLSSSQLSMFNTQLLPLHFQEELERQCWLQGSRRQTAPAQRMLDFTRKKLSYDLPESSYSPGLISSPLHFWMPEFISKRLSLGFQQFGRSSHGFLTNEAVMIGVETRTSSPVRIIRDKETLQHVTVRGLFPCGEGAGYAGGIVSAGVDGERCAEAVANYLNQSSEQ
;
A
#
# COMPACT_ATOMS: atom_id res chain seq x y z
N GLY A 1 0.65 -12.28 -3.40
CA GLY A 1 0.75 -11.76 -2.04
C GLY A 1 0.63 -10.25 -2.04
N ILE A 2 0.19 -9.70 -0.94
CA ILE A 2 0.14 -8.27 -0.71
C ILE A 2 1.22 -7.87 0.29
N ALA A 3 1.60 -6.59 0.28
CA ALA A 3 2.44 -6.01 1.31
C ALA A 3 1.80 -4.72 1.80
N VAL A 4 1.91 -4.47 3.09
CA VAL A 4 1.23 -3.37 3.76
C VAL A 4 2.17 -2.68 4.72
N GLY A 5 2.02 -1.38 4.87
CA GLY A 5 2.83 -0.59 5.79
C GLY A 5 2.49 0.89 5.79
N VAL A 6 3.50 1.72 5.69
CA VAL A 6 3.39 3.17 5.79
C VAL A 6 4.10 3.85 4.64
N ARG A 7 3.76 5.09 4.35
CA ARG A 7 4.59 5.97 3.54
C ARG A 7 5.60 6.67 4.45
N LEU A 8 6.87 6.51 4.14
CA LEU A 8 7.97 7.13 4.88
C LEU A 8 8.51 8.31 4.08
N GLU A 9 8.53 9.48 4.67
CA GLU A 9 9.01 10.71 4.06
C GLU A 9 10.21 11.27 4.81
N HIS A 10 11.25 11.63 4.05
CA HIS A 10 12.47 12.28 4.55
C HIS A 10 12.66 13.63 3.85
N PRO A 11 13.43 14.57 4.44
CA PRO A 11 14.01 15.67 3.69
C PRO A 11 14.85 15.15 2.52
N ALA A 12 14.62 15.62 1.29
CA ALA A 12 15.36 15.18 0.12
C ALA A 12 16.88 15.41 0.25
N THR A 13 17.26 16.52 0.88
CA THR A 13 18.66 16.84 1.16
C THR A 13 19.36 15.80 2.04
N LEU A 14 18.64 15.23 3.01
CA LEU A 14 19.18 14.16 3.85
C LEU A 14 19.43 12.88 3.04
N ILE A 15 18.50 12.50 2.19
CA ILE A 15 18.67 11.33 1.31
C ILE A 15 19.83 11.57 0.32
N ASP A 16 19.93 12.77 -0.25
CA ASP A 16 21.07 13.14 -1.10
C ASP A 16 22.41 13.03 -0.35
N GLN A 17 22.49 13.48 0.92
CA GLN A 17 23.70 13.40 1.75
C GLN A 17 24.09 11.93 2.03
N ILE A 18 23.08 11.10 2.34
CA ILE A 18 23.29 9.67 2.61
C ILE A 18 23.80 8.96 1.35
N GLN A 19 23.11 9.15 0.24
CA GLN A 19 23.40 8.44 -1.02
C GLN A 19 24.74 8.86 -1.63
N TYR A 20 25.04 10.15 -1.60
CA TYR A 20 26.25 10.69 -2.24
C TYR A 20 27.44 10.87 -1.28
N HIS A 21 27.25 10.52 0.01
CA HIS A 21 28.27 10.68 1.06
C HIS A 21 28.86 12.10 1.10
N ASN A 22 28.02 13.11 0.82
CA ASN A 22 28.43 14.50 0.72
C ASN A 22 27.52 15.38 1.58
N LYS A 23 28.12 16.10 2.54
CA LYS A 23 27.38 17.01 3.47
C LYS A 23 26.61 18.11 2.74
N ASN A 24 27.03 18.48 1.54
CA ASN A 24 26.38 19.49 0.71
C ASN A 24 25.27 18.90 -0.20
N GLY A 25 24.94 17.60 -0.05
CA GLY A 25 23.99 16.90 -0.88
C GLY A 25 24.50 16.64 -2.29
N ARG A 26 23.57 16.56 -3.26
CA ARG A 26 23.87 16.15 -4.65
C ARG A 26 24.56 17.22 -5.53
N GLY A 27 24.51 18.49 -5.13
CA GLY A 27 25.00 19.57 -5.96
C GLY A 27 24.18 19.77 -7.25
N LYS A 28 24.79 20.36 -8.29
CA LYS A 28 24.11 20.77 -9.53
C LYS A 28 23.93 19.64 -10.56
N TYR A 29 24.78 18.64 -10.54
CA TYR A 29 24.91 17.68 -11.66
C TYR A 29 24.38 16.28 -11.34
N LEU A 30 24.21 15.93 -10.09
CA LEU A 30 23.69 14.62 -9.70
C LEU A 30 22.14 14.62 -9.66
N PRO A 31 21.50 13.51 -10.04
CA PRO A 31 20.04 13.37 -9.94
C PRO A 31 19.59 13.38 -8.49
N ALA A 32 18.29 13.49 -8.25
CA ALA A 32 17.72 13.26 -6.93
C ALA A 32 18.02 11.84 -6.46
N ALA A 33 18.49 11.71 -5.21
CA ALA A 33 18.94 10.43 -4.68
C ALA A 33 17.78 9.44 -4.54
N GLU A 34 18.06 8.20 -4.92
CA GLU A 34 17.15 7.07 -4.79
C GLU A 34 17.74 6.05 -3.81
N TYR A 35 16.87 5.29 -3.15
CA TYR A 35 17.27 4.15 -2.32
C TYR A 35 16.36 2.95 -2.55
N SER A 36 16.89 1.77 -2.32
CA SER A 36 16.13 0.53 -2.28
C SER A 36 16.58 -0.28 -1.08
N PHE A 37 15.65 -0.61 -0.20
CA PHE A 37 15.90 -1.40 0.99
C PHE A 37 15.09 -2.69 0.95
N VAL A 38 15.71 -3.77 1.37
CA VAL A 38 15.07 -5.06 1.57
C VAL A 38 15.76 -5.80 2.71
N THR A 39 14.97 -6.41 3.58
CA THR A 39 15.48 -7.29 4.63
C THR A 39 14.44 -8.35 4.98
N GLN A 40 14.87 -9.39 5.69
CA GLN A 40 13.99 -10.39 6.27
C GLN A 40 13.88 -10.17 7.78
N VAL A 41 12.66 -10.10 8.27
CA VAL A 41 12.36 -9.98 9.70
C VAL A 41 11.35 -11.04 10.09
N GLU A 42 11.76 -11.98 10.96
CA GLU A 42 10.89 -13.07 11.42
C GLU A 42 10.17 -13.80 10.28
N GLY A 43 10.92 -14.15 9.21
CA GLY A 43 10.40 -14.90 8.07
C GLY A 43 9.52 -14.13 7.10
N ARG A 44 9.46 -12.79 7.21
CA ARG A 44 8.72 -11.90 6.29
C ARG A 44 9.64 -10.88 5.66
N GLY A 45 9.42 -10.58 4.38
CA GLY A 45 10.06 -9.47 3.70
C GLY A 45 9.62 -8.13 4.28
N VAL A 46 10.58 -7.26 4.58
CA VAL A 46 10.38 -5.84 4.88
C VAL A 46 11.18 -5.05 3.87
N TYR A 47 10.53 -4.18 3.10
CA TYR A 47 11.20 -3.52 1.99
C TYR A 47 10.63 -2.14 1.66
N SER A 48 11.44 -1.35 0.95
CA SER A 48 10.98 -0.11 0.33
C SER A 48 10.23 -0.41 -0.97
N PHE A 49 9.12 0.26 -1.17
CA PHE A 49 8.26 0.12 -2.34
C PHE A 49 8.02 1.49 -2.99
N CYS A 50 8.04 1.54 -4.32
CA CYS A 50 7.72 2.74 -5.08
C CYS A 50 8.37 4.02 -4.52
N MET A 51 9.72 4.04 -4.46
CA MET A 51 10.50 5.20 -4.01
C MET A 51 10.31 6.38 -4.96
N CYS A 52 9.99 7.54 -4.40
CA CYS A 52 9.69 8.79 -5.10
C CYS A 52 10.71 9.86 -4.70
N PRO A 53 11.86 9.93 -5.39
CA PRO A 53 12.89 10.94 -5.12
C PRO A 53 12.40 12.33 -5.52
N GLY A 54 12.62 13.33 -4.65
CA GLY A 54 12.14 14.69 -4.86
C GLY A 54 10.64 14.75 -5.13
N GLY A 55 9.86 13.91 -4.46
CA GLY A 55 8.46 13.67 -4.71
C GLY A 55 7.52 14.21 -3.64
N PHE A 56 6.26 13.83 -3.75
CA PHE A 56 5.17 14.22 -2.85
C PHE A 56 4.40 12.97 -2.40
N ILE A 57 3.80 13.06 -1.22
CA ILE A 57 2.79 12.09 -0.78
C ILE A 57 1.42 12.63 -1.14
N VAL A 58 0.58 11.75 -1.69
CA VAL A 58 -0.76 12.09 -2.19
C VAL A 58 -1.81 11.17 -1.58
N PRO A 59 -3.06 11.65 -1.38
CA PRO A 59 -4.17 10.79 -0.99
C PRO A 59 -4.51 9.83 -2.15
N ALA A 60 -4.80 8.57 -1.81
CA ALA A 60 -5.11 7.51 -2.76
C ALA A 60 -6.34 6.68 -2.38
N ALA A 61 -7.12 7.14 -1.39
CA ALA A 61 -8.38 6.50 -1.01
C ALA A 61 -9.42 6.61 -2.12
N SER A 62 -10.20 5.55 -2.33
CA SER A 62 -11.28 5.50 -3.33
C SER A 62 -12.65 5.25 -2.73
N GLY A 63 -12.72 4.86 -1.46
CA GLY A 63 -13.96 4.63 -0.72
C GLY A 63 -14.24 5.69 0.34
N PRO A 64 -15.46 5.74 0.86
CA PRO A 64 -15.79 6.55 2.03
C PRO A 64 -15.07 5.99 3.27
N GLU A 65 -14.84 6.85 4.26
CA GLU A 65 -14.24 6.45 5.54
C GLU A 65 -12.89 5.71 5.42
N GLN A 66 -12.09 6.05 4.43
CA GLN A 66 -10.77 5.48 4.18
C GLN A 66 -9.71 6.57 4.08
N VAL A 67 -8.51 6.29 4.58
CA VAL A 67 -7.29 7.06 4.31
C VAL A 67 -6.22 6.10 3.80
N VAL A 68 -5.78 6.37 2.59
CA VAL A 68 -4.68 5.67 1.92
C VAL A 68 -3.73 6.72 1.37
N VAL A 69 -2.45 6.48 1.52
CA VAL A 69 -1.42 7.37 1.00
C VAL A 69 -0.57 6.67 -0.03
N ASN A 70 -0.16 7.41 -1.04
CA ASN A 70 0.77 6.95 -2.07
C ASN A 70 1.79 8.05 -2.38
N GLY A 71 2.82 7.75 -3.16
CA GLY A 71 3.84 8.71 -3.56
C GLY A 71 3.80 9.01 -5.05
N MET A 72 4.24 10.21 -5.38
CA MET A 72 4.39 10.67 -6.76
C MET A 72 5.65 11.51 -6.90
N SER A 73 6.43 11.29 -7.96
CA SER A 73 7.55 12.16 -8.32
C SER A 73 7.18 13.02 -9.53
N PRO A 74 7.30 14.35 -9.45
CA PRO A 74 7.24 15.19 -10.63
C PRO A 74 8.48 14.95 -11.51
N SER A 75 8.40 15.25 -12.78
CA SER A 75 9.47 14.99 -13.74
C SER A 75 10.80 15.65 -13.38
N ASN A 76 10.76 16.82 -12.72
CA ASN A 76 11.95 17.53 -12.26
C ASN A 76 12.53 16.99 -10.95
N ARG A 77 11.83 16.10 -10.23
CA ARG A 77 12.25 15.52 -8.93
C ARG A 77 12.83 16.56 -7.97
N GLY A 78 12.21 17.72 -7.90
CA GLY A 78 12.75 18.92 -7.26
C GLY A 78 12.05 19.35 -5.98
N SER A 79 11.19 18.51 -5.38
CA SER A 79 10.58 18.84 -4.09
C SER A 79 11.60 18.79 -2.95
N ARG A 80 11.22 19.34 -1.80
CA ARG A 80 12.04 19.30 -0.58
C ARG A 80 12.04 17.93 0.10
N TRP A 81 11.24 16.97 -0.39
CA TRP A 81 11.04 15.67 0.21
C TRP A 81 11.39 14.53 -0.73
N SER A 82 11.70 13.40 -0.16
CA SER A 82 11.80 12.10 -0.82
C SER A 82 11.01 11.08 -0.01
N ASN A 83 10.23 10.24 -0.64
CA ASN A 83 9.39 9.29 0.07
C ASN A 83 9.38 7.90 -0.57
N SER A 84 9.02 6.89 0.21
CA SER A 84 8.76 5.53 -0.28
C SER A 84 7.70 4.85 0.58
N GLY A 85 6.98 3.90 0.03
CA GLY A 85 6.30 2.89 0.82
C GLY A 85 7.33 2.05 1.58
N MET A 86 7.09 1.80 2.86
CA MET A 86 7.86 0.87 3.68
C MET A 86 6.89 -0.19 4.18
N VAL A 87 7.02 -1.38 3.64
CA VAL A 87 5.96 -2.39 3.72
C VAL A 87 6.49 -3.73 4.22
N VAL A 88 5.57 -4.50 4.80
CA VAL A 88 5.77 -5.86 5.27
C VAL A 88 4.96 -6.80 4.39
N GLU A 89 5.59 -7.87 3.94
CA GLU A 89 4.90 -8.96 3.24
C GLU A 89 3.84 -9.60 4.12
N ILE A 90 2.62 -9.72 3.60
CA ILE A 90 1.48 -10.37 4.24
C ILE A 90 1.27 -11.75 3.63
N GLN A 91 1.09 -12.75 4.48
CA GLN A 91 0.83 -14.13 4.07
C GLN A 91 -0.56 -14.59 4.54
N PRO A 92 -1.11 -15.65 3.94
CA PRO A 92 -2.45 -16.14 4.29
C PRO A 92 -2.62 -16.46 5.78
N GLU A 93 -1.55 -16.90 6.45
CA GLU A 93 -1.56 -17.25 7.87
C GLU A 93 -1.81 -16.03 8.78
N ASP A 94 -1.46 -14.83 8.31
CA ASP A 94 -1.65 -13.59 9.07
C ASP A 94 -3.15 -13.25 9.24
N PHE A 95 -4.02 -13.79 8.37
CA PHE A 95 -5.47 -13.62 8.44
C PHE A 95 -6.17 -14.66 9.34
N ILE A 96 -5.44 -15.65 9.83
CA ILE A 96 -6.00 -16.77 10.63
C ILE A 96 -6.05 -16.41 12.12
N ASN A 97 -5.31 -15.39 12.56
CA ASN A 97 -5.33 -14.92 13.93
C ASN A 97 -6.72 -14.41 14.34
N GLU A 98 -7.21 -14.86 15.51
CA GLU A 98 -8.55 -14.57 16.00
C GLU A 98 -8.83 -13.06 16.15
N GLU A 99 -7.83 -12.24 16.46
CA GLU A 99 -7.95 -10.78 16.53
C GLU A 99 -8.34 -10.16 15.18
N LEU A 100 -7.68 -10.57 14.11
CA LEU A 100 -8.00 -10.11 12.75
C LEU A 100 -9.37 -10.64 12.27
N ARG A 101 -9.79 -11.83 12.74
CA ARG A 101 -11.13 -12.36 12.47
C ARG A 101 -12.23 -11.57 13.13
N MET A 102 -12.02 -11.03 14.32
CA MET A 102 -13.03 -10.24 15.04
C MET A 102 -13.18 -8.84 14.43
N GLU A 103 -12.07 -8.20 14.05
CA GLU A 103 -12.08 -6.87 13.40
C GLU A 103 -12.67 -6.93 11.99
N SER A 104 -12.39 -7.99 11.22
CA SER A 104 -12.99 -8.21 9.90
C SER A 104 -14.45 -8.73 9.96
N GLY A 105 -14.89 -9.22 11.09
CA GLY A 105 -16.21 -9.84 11.26
C GLY A 105 -17.37 -8.87 11.05
N GLU A 106 -17.28 -7.63 11.50
CA GLU A 106 -18.35 -6.62 11.32
C GLU A 106 -18.48 -6.16 9.86
N LEU A 107 -17.35 -5.93 9.19
CA LEU A 107 -17.35 -5.60 7.76
C LEU A 107 -17.85 -6.78 6.91
N ALA A 108 -17.43 -8.00 7.23
CA ALA A 108 -17.90 -9.21 6.57
C ALA A 108 -19.42 -9.41 6.76
N ALA A 109 -19.97 -9.07 7.93
CA ALA A 109 -21.40 -9.13 8.17
C ALA A 109 -22.20 -8.13 7.32
N GLN A 110 -21.74 -6.88 7.22
CA GLN A 110 -22.36 -5.86 6.37
C GLN A 110 -22.30 -6.23 4.87
N GLN A 111 -21.20 -6.79 4.41
CA GLN A 111 -21.05 -7.23 3.03
C GLN A 111 -21.89 -8.48 2.73
N ASN A 112 -22.06 -9.37 3.69
CA ASN A 112 -22.99 -10.49 3.57
C ASN A 112 -24.43 -10.03 3.38
N GLU A 113 -24.89 -9.02 4.09
CA GLU A 113 -26.20 -8.40 3.88
C GLU A 113 -26.35 -7.83 2.48
N GLN A 114 -25.30 -7.15 1.97
CA GLN A 114 -25.30 -6.62 0.60
C GLN A 114 -25.29 -7.72 -0.46
N LEU A 115 -24.49 -8.77 -0.27
CA LEU A 115 -24.45 -9.93 -1.18
C LEU A 115 -25.78 -10.69 -1.20
N LEU A 116 -26.42 -10.88 -0.04
CA LEU A 116 -27.73 -11.50 0.08
C LEU A 116 -28.83 -10.62 -0.52
N ALA A 117 -28.72 -9.30 -0.41
CA ALA A 117 -29.66 -8.37 -1.06
C ALA A 117 -29.56 -8.45 -2.60
N LEU A 118 -28.35 -8.66 -3.14
CA LEU A 118 -28.12 -8.84 -4.59
C LEU A 118 -28.45 -10.25 -5.08
N ASN A 119 -28.25 -11.26 -4.26
CA ASN A 119 -28.53 -12.67 -4.58
C ASN A 119 -29.06 -13.44 -3.34
N PRO A 120 -30.38 -13.40 -3.09
CA PRO A 120 -30.98 -14.05 -1.91
C PRO A 120 -30.86 -15.59 -1.89
N SER A 121 -30.41 -16.21 -2.98
CA SER A 121 -30.27 -17.66 -3.11
C SER A 121 -28.91 -18.20 -2.65
N LEU A 122 -28.00 -17.33 -2.23
CA LEU A 122 -26.68 -17.76 -1.73
C LEU A 122 -26.82 -18.58 -0.44
N SER A 123 -26.24 -19.78 -0.46
CA SER A 123 -26.17 -20.62 0.74
C SER A 123 -25.13 -20.12 1.74
N SER A 124 -25.27 -20.48 3.02
CA SER A 124 -24.30 -20.14 4.05
C SER A 124 -22.89 -20.65 3.76
N SER A 125 -22.75 -21.79 3.09
CA SER A 125 -21.45 -22.34 2.67
C SER A 125 -20.79 -21.50 1.55
N GLN A 126 -21.60 -20.97 0.61
CA GLN A 126 -21.09 -20.08 -0.43
C GLN A 126 -20.64 -18.74 0.17
N LEU A 127 -21.43 -18.15 1.08
CA LEU A 127 -21.05 -16.94 1.82
C LEU A 127 -19.76 -17.13 2.60
N SER A 128 -19.60 -18.26 3.32
CA SER A 128 -18.37 -18.57 4.05
C SER A 128 -17.17 -18.70 3.13
N MET A 129 -17.33 -19.31 1.95
CA MET A 129 -16.26 -19.44 0.97
C MET A 129 -15.89 -18.08 0.37
N PHE A 130 -16.86 -17.23 0.04
CA PHE A 130 -16.60 -15.86 -0.42
C PHE A 130 -15.86 -15.04 0.64
N ASN A 131 -16.27 -15.11 1.89
CA ASN A 131 -15.60 -14.39 2.97
C ASN A 131 -14.14 -14.81 3.12
N THR A 132 -13.85 -16.12 3.04
CA THR A 132 -12.46 -16.61 3.11
C THR A 132 -11.62 -16.11 1.94
N GLN A 133 -12.17 -16.04 0.73
CA GLN A 133 -11.48 -15.53 -0.45
C GLN A 133 -11.26 -14.01 -0.42
N LEU A 134 -12.12 -13.27 0.27
CA LEU A 134 -12.07 -11.82 0.39
C LEU A 134 -11.34 -11.33 1.66
N LEU A 135 -10.90 -12.23 2.55
CA LEU A 135 -10.18 -11.85 3.77
C LEU A 135 -9.04 -10.84 3.54
N PRO A 136 -8.20 -10.99 2.50
CA PRO A 136 -7.16 -10.00 2.25
C PRO A 136 -7.70 -8.61 1.88
N LEU A 137 -8.85 -8.55 1.20
CA LEU A 137 -9.53 -7.31 0.87
C LEU A 137 -10.13 -6.66 2.12
N HIS A 138 -10.81 -7.43 2.95
CA HIS A 138 -11.37 -6.94 4.21
C HIS A 138 -10.29 -6.42 5.16
N PHE A 139 -9.16 -7.12 5.26
CA PHE A 139 -8.02 -6.65 6.02
C PHE A 139 -7.49 -5.30 5.51
N GLN A 140 -7.39 -5.14 4.20
CA GLN A 140 -6.99 -3.88 3.59
C GLN A 140 -7.98 -2.76 3.93
N GLU A 141 -9.27 -2.99 3.73
CA GLU A 141 -10.34 -2.01 3.99
C GLU A 141 -10.40 -1.61 5.46
N GLU A 142 -10.28 -2.56 6.39
CA GLU A 142 -10.29 -2.27 7.82
C GLU A 142 -9.08 -1.43 8.24
N LEU A 143 -7.89 -1.74 7.73
CA LEU A 143 -6.69 -0.95 8.03
C LEU A 143 -6.80 0.49 7.48
N GLU A 144 -7.37 0.65 6.28
CA GLU A 144 -7.66 1.95 5.68
C GLU A 144 -8.71 2.74 6.49
N ARG A 145 -9.72 2.05 7.04
CA ARG A 145 -10.73 2.62 7.92
C ARG A 145 -10.15 3.01 9.28
N GLN A 146 -9.34 2.16 9.88
CA GLN A 146 -8.62 2.51 11.12
C GLN A 146 -7.75 3.74 10.92
N CYS A 147 -7.07 3.85 9.78
CA CYS A 147 -6.31 5.03 9.42
C CYS A 147 -7.19 6.29 9.36
N TRP A 148 -8.39 6.21 8.79
CA TRP A 148 -9.36 7.31 8.74
C TRP A 148 -9.84 7.71 10.15
N LEU A 149 -10.14 6.73 11.01
CA LEU A 149 -10.53 6.98 12.40
C LEU A 149 -9.41 7.72 13.16
N GLN A 150 -8.17 7.27 13.03
CA GLN A 150 -7.00 7.90 13.63
C GLN A 150 -6.66 9.26 12.99
N GLY A 151 -7.07 9.48 11.75
CA GLY A 151 -6.97 10.73 11.01
C GLY A 151 -8.08 11.75 11.31
N SER A 152 -8.79 11.63 12.44
CA SER A 152 -9.90 12.50 12.85
C SER A 152 -11.12 12.44 11.92
N ARG A 153 -11.36 11.29 11.30
CA ARG A 153 -12.47 11.04 10.37
C ARG A 153 -12.48 12.01 9.19
N ARG A 154 -11.30 12.35 8.70
CA ARG A 154 -11.05 13.22 7.54
C ARG A 154 -9.96 12.60 6.68
N GLN A 155 -9.57 13.30 5.62
CA GLN A 155 -8.41 12.91 4.79
C GLN A 155 -7.05 13.31 5.42
N THR A 156 -7.04 13.84 6.64
CA THR A 156 -5.84 14.02 7.44
C THR A 156 -5.26 12.67 7.79
N ALA A 157 -3.98 12.46 7.52
CA ALA A 157 -3.36 11.16 7.74
C ALA A 157 -2.71 11.05 9.13
N PRO A 158 -2.89 9.92 9.85
CA PRO A 158 -2.19 9.66 11.08
C PRO A 158 -0.70 9.46 10.80
N ALA A 159 0.14 10.07 11.64
CA ALA A 159 1.58 10.09 11.40
C ALA A 159 2.38 10.02 12.70
N GLN A 160 3.62 9.54 12.58
CA GLN A 160 4.55 9.41 13.68
C GLN A 160 5.98 9.60 13.17
N ARG A 161 6.85 10.24 13.98
CA ARG A 161 8.28 10.30 13.66
C ARG A 161 8.88 8.89 13.62
N MET A 162 9.73 8.62 12.65
CA MET A 162 10.33 7.29 12.44
C MET A 162 11.07 6.76 13.68
N LEU A 163 11.86 7.63 14.34
CA LEU A 163 12.62 7.23 15.51
C LEU A 163 11.72 7.01 16.74
N ASP A 164 10.66 7.81 16.91
CA ASP A 164 9.68 7.63 17.98
C ASP A 164 8.90 6.32 17.81
N PHE A 165 8.52 5.99 16.57
CA PHE A 165 7.91 4.70 16.26
C PHE A 165 8.79 3.52 16.69
N THR A 166 10.07 3.53 16.33
CA THR A 166 11.00 2.45 16.71
C THR A 166 11.23 2.35 18.21
N ARG A 167 11.04 3.46 18.93
CA ARG A 167 11.15 3.54 20.39
C ARG A 167 9.81 3.36 21.13
N LYS A 168 8.73 3.12 20.40
CA LYS A 168 7.35 3.00 20.91
C LYS A 168 6.92 4.23 21.73
N LYS A 169 7.25 5.44 21.23
CA LYS A 169 6.92 6.72 21.84
C LYS A 169 5.97 7.51 20.97
N LEU A 170 5.03 8.22 21.57
CA LEU A 170 4.19 9.18 20.85
C LEU A 170 5.06 10.35 20.37
N SER A 171 4.85 10.81 19.15
CA SER A 171 5.44 12.06 18.65
C SER A 171 4.55 13.23 19.08
N TYR A 172 5.10 14.16 19.86
CA TYR A 172 4.34 15.34 20.30
C TYR A 172 4.23 16.40 19.20
N ASP A 173 5.15 16.39 18.26
CA ASP A 173 5.19 17.25 17.08
C ASP A 173 5.57 16.41 15.85
N LEU A 174 5.26 16.90 14.66
CA LEU A 174 5.59 16.28 13.41
C LEU A 174 6.40 17.23 12.54
N PRO A 175 7.36 16.74 11.73
CA PRO A 175 8.03 17.59 10.75
C PRO A 175 7.04 18.05 9.67
N GLU A 176 7.40 19.08 8.92
CA GLU A 176 6.67 19.44 7.71
C GLU A 176 6.64 18.25 6.74
N SER A 177 5.53 18.12 6.01
CA SER A 177 5.30 17.04 5.05
C SER A 177 4.73 17.57 3.75
N SER A 178 4.94 16.80 2.68
CA SER A 178 4.35 17.08 1.38
C SER A 178 2.86 16.67 1.30
N TYR A 179 2.33 15.95 2.27
CA TYR A 179 0.93 15.49 2.26
C TYR A 179 -0.04 16.65 2.50
N SER A 180 -0.68 17.13 1.44
CA SER A 180 -1.48 18.35 1.44
C SER A 180 -2.73 18.33 2.33
N PRO A 181 -3.43 17.19 2.56
CA PRO A 181 -4.55 17.17 3.50
C PRO A 181 -4.15 17.35 4.97
N GLY A 182 -2.85 17.29 5.28
CA GLY A 182 -2.31 17.48 6.61
C GLY A 182 -2.12 16.18 7.40
N LEU A 183 -1.32 16.27 8.44
CA LEU A 183 -0.97 15.17 9.32
C LEU A 183 -1.54 15.39 10.73
N ILE A 184 -1.83 14.30 11.41
CA ILE A 184 -2.15 14.28 12.83
C ILE A 184 -1.23 13.29 13.55
N SER A 185 -0.67 13.70 14.68
CA SER A 185 0.14 12.78 15.50
C SER A 185 -0.72 11.62 16.01
N SER A 186 -0.27 10.42 15.73
CA SER A 186 -0.95 9.18 16.13
C SER A 186 0.08 8.09 16.43
N PRO A 187 -0.14 7.25 17.46
CA PRO A 187 0.79 6.19 17.83
C PRO A 187 0.65 4.98 16.89
N LEU A 188 1.18 5.08 15.66
CA LEU A 188 1.15 4.01 14.65
C LEU A 188 1.64 2.68 15.22
N HIS A 189 2.67 2.70 16.08
CA HIS A 189 3.21 1.50 16.73
C HIS A 189 2.23 0.80 17.67
N PHE A 190 1.14 1.45 18.04
CA PHE A 190 0.15 0.93 18.99
C PHE A 190 -1.08 0.35 18.28
N TRP A 191 -1.65 1.08 17.32
CA TRP A 191 -2.90 0.65 16.69
C TRP A 191 -2.72 -0.16 15.40
N MET A 192 -1.55 -0.07 14.73
CA MET A 192 -1.26 -0.97 13.62
C MET A 192 -1.11 -2.41 14.13
N PRO A 193 -1.53 -3.43 13.37
CA PRO A 193 -1.32 -4.82 13.73
C PRO A 193 0.12 -5.09 14.18
N GLU A 194 0.29 -5.78 15.31
CA GLU A 194 1.62 -5.96 15.92
C GLU A 194 2.59 -6.64 14.98
N PHE A 195 2.13 -7.60 14.19
CA PHE A 195 2.98 -8.31 13.23
C PHE A 195 3.53 -7.40 12.12
N ILE A 196 2.84 -6.29 11.79
CA ILE A 196 3.33 -5.26 10.87
C ILE A 196 4.23 -4.27 11.62
N SER A 197 3.74 -3.67 12.69
CA SER A 197 4.45 -2.60 13.40
C SER A 197 5.80 -3.08 13.98
N LYS A 198 5.85 -4.29 14.52
CA LYS A 198 7.09 -4.91 15.03
C LYS A 198 8.10 -5.13 13.90
N ARG A 199 7.67 -5.69 12.77
CA ARG A 199 8.56 -5.96 11.63
C ARG A 199 9.07 -4.69 10.98
N LEU A 200 8.24 -3.67 10.82
CA LEU A 200 8.67 -2.34 10.35
C LEU A 200 9.72 -1.76 11.29
N SER A 201 9.48 -1.79 12.60
CA SER A 201 10.43 -1.27 13.60
C SER A 201 11.80 -1.96 13.52
N LEU A 202 11.82 -3.28 13.43
CA LEU A 202 13.06 -4.05 13.28
C LEU A 202 13.75 -3.81 11.92
N GLY A 203 12.97 -3.73 10.85
CA GLY A 203 13.47 -3.40 9.52
C GLY A 203 14.12 -2.03 9.48
N PHE A 204 13.51 -1.00 10.05
CA PHE A 204 14.08 0.35 10.14
C PHE A 204 15.40 0.38 10.91
N GLN A 205 15.52 -0.39 11.99
CA GLN A 205 16.78 -0.51 12.73
C GLN A 205 17.87 -1.16 11.87
N GLN A 206 17.54 -2.16 11.05
CA GLN A 206 18.49 -2.79 10.13
C GLN A 206 18.89 -1.81 9.03
N PHE A 207 17.94 -1.10 8.42
CA PHE A 207 18.22 -0.08 7.39
C PHE A 207 19.06 1.07 7.94
N GLY A 208 18.81 1.51 9.17
CA GLY A 208 19.63 2.53 9.83
C GLY A 208 21.07 2.10 10.11
N ARG A 209 21.32 0.78 10.26
CA ARG A 209 22.69 0.23 10.39
C ARG A 209 23.42 0.15 9.04
N SER A 210 22.70 -0.23 7.99
CA SER A 210 23.27 -0.34 6.64
C SER A 210 23.40 1.02 5.96
N SER A 211 22.56 1.99 6.31
CA SER A 211 22.52 3.34 5.74
C SER A 211 22.49 4.37 6.85
N HIS A 212 23.68 4.80 7.26
CA HIS A 212 23.86 5.71 8.39
C HIS A 212 23.13 7.05 8.18
N GLY A 213 22.30 7.45 9.15
CA GLY A 213 21.49 8.66 9.08
C GLY A 213 20.06 8.43 8.56
N PHE A 214 19.76 7.27 7.98
CA PHE A 214 18.41 6.95 7.48
C PHE A 214 17.37 6.87 8.62
N LEU A 215 17.71 6.22 9.72
CA LEU A 215 16.86 6.16 10.93
C LEU A 215 17.01 7.47 11.72
N THR A 216 16.04 8.36 11.60
CA THR A 216 16.10 9.73 12.12
C THR A 216 14.74 10.24 12.60
N ASN A 217 14.76 11.30 13.43
CA ASN A 217 13.57 12.07 13.82
C ASN A 217 13.12 13.10 12.75
N GLU A 218 13.92 13.33 11.72
CA GLU A 218 13.54 14.19 10.60
C GLU A 218 12.59 13.47 9.62
N ALA A 219 12.54 12.14 9.72
CA ALA A 219 11.64 11.32 8.91
C ALA A 219 10.28 11.14 9.58
N VAL A 220 9.22 11.21 8.79
CA VAL A 220 7.85 10.97 9.23
C VAL A 220 7.25 9.76 8.51
N MET A 221 6.61 8.90 9.29
CA MET A 221 5.81 7.77 8.84
C MET A 221 4.36 8.21 8.76
N ILE A 222 3.71 7.95 7.65
CA ILE A 222 2.33 8.37 7.36
C ILE A 222 1.51 7.12 7.04
N GLY A 223 0.44 6.90 7.79
CA GLY A 223 -0.50 5.82 7.57
C GLY A 223 -1.46 6.12 6.41
N VAL A 224 -1.83 5.17 5.62
CA VAL A 224 -1.34 3.79 5.47
C VAL A 224 -1.04 3.52 4.00
N GLU A 225 -0.01 2.75 3.71
CA GLU A 225 0.30 2.22 2.39
C GLU A 225 -0.19 0.76 2.31
N THR A 226 -1.34 0.53 1.67
CA THR A 226 -1.98 -0.79 1.58
C THR A 226 -2.11 -1.31 0.16
N ARG A 227 -1.91 -0.42 -0.84
CA ARG A 227 -2.21 -0.70 -2.23
C ARG A 227 -0.94 -0.95 -3.05
N THR A 228 -0.11 -1.90 -2.60
CA THR A 228 1.09 -2.34 -3.31
C THR A 228 0.77 -3.31 -4.46
N SER A 229 -0.31 -4.06 -4.30
CA SER A 229 -0.91 -4.95 -5.31
C SER A 229 -2.34 -5.28 -4.92
N SER A 230 -3.15 -5.78 -5.85
CA SER A 230 -4.52 -6.20 -5.54
C SER A 230 -4.51 -7.37 -4.55
N PRO A 231 -5.31 -7.32 -3.48
CA PRO A 231 -5.46 -8.42 -2.53
C PRO A 231 -6.23 -9.61 -3.12
N VAL A 232 -6.95 -9.39 -4.22
CA VAL A 232 -7.76 -10.39 -4.90
C VAL A 232 -7.38 -10.48 -6.39
N ARG A 233 -7.71 -11.61 -7.02
CA ARG A 233 -7.55 -11.79 -8.47
C ARG A 233 -8.88 -12.16 -9.10
N ILE A 234 -9.31 -11.36 -10.09
CA ILE A 234 -10.48 -11.67 -10.90
C ILE A 234 -10.06 -12.67 -11.98
N ILE A 235 -10.57 -13.90 -11.91
CA ILE A 235 -10.10 -15.01 -12.75
C ILE A 235 -10.42 -14.78 -14.21
N ARG A 236 -9.44 -14.97 -15.10
CA ARG A 236 -9.59 -14.91 -16.55
C ARG A 236 -8.90 -16.11 -17.21
N ASP A 237 -9.34 -16.48 -18.38
CA ASP A 237 -8.70 -17.46 -19.24
C ASP A 237 -7.32 -16.96 -19.69
N LYS A 238 -6.33 -17.85 -19.80
CA LYS A 238 -4.92 -17.47 -20.08
C LYS A 238 -4.69 -17.08 -21.54
N GLU A 239 -5.49 -17.61 -22.46
CA GLU A 239 -5.33 -17.40 -23.90
C GLU A 239 -6.20 -16.25 -24.38
N THR A 240 -7.49 -16.31 -24.06
CA THR A 240 -8.46 -15.31 -24.49
C THR A 240 -8.47 -14.05 -23.62
N LEU A 241 -7.89 -14.10 -22.43
CA LEU A 241 -7.91 -13.07 -21.38
C LEU A 241 -9.33 -12.66 -20.93
N GLN A 242 -10.35 -13.37 -21.36
CA GLN A 242 -11.73 -13.15 -20.96
C GLN A 242 -12.00 -13.82 -19.60
N HIS A 243 -12.90 -13.23 -18.82
CA HIS A 243 -13.37 -13.85 -17.57
C HIS A 243 -14.00 -15.21 -17.83
N VAL A 244 -13.70 -16.20 -16.98
CA VAL A 244 -14.05 -17.61 -17.22
C VAL A 244 -15.57 -17.89 -17.28
N THR A 245 -16.40 -17.03 -16.69
CA THR A 245 -17.86 -17.20 -16.64
C THR A 245 -18.64 -15.99 -17.17
N VAL A 246 -18.03 -14.81 -17.19
CA VAL A 246 -18.71 -13.57 -17.64
C VAL A 246 -18.21 -13.20 -19.03
N ARG A 247 -19.06 -13.41 -20.04
CA ARG A 247 -18.75 -13.11 -21.42
C ARG A 247 -18.57 -11.59 -21.63
N GLY A 248 -17.54 -11.20 -22.38
CA GLY A 248 -17.25 -9.80 -22.69
C GLY A 248 -16.54 -9.03 -21.57
N LEU A 249 -16.22 -9.67 -20.44
CA LEU A 249 -15.43 -9.08 -19.37
C LEU A 249 -13.95 -9.50 -19.49
N PHE A 250 -13.04 -8.54 -19.52
CA PHE A 250 -11.59 -8.74 -19.62
C PHE A 250 -10.89 -8.13 -18.41
N PRO A 251 -10.74 -8.89 -17.29
CA PRO A 251 -10.03 -8.42 -16.11
C PRO A 251 -8.59 -8.05 -16.44
N CYS A 252 -8.15 -6.81 -16.07
CA CYS A 252 -6.92 -6.24 -16.57
C CYS A 252 -6.17 -5.46 -15.49
N GLY A 253 -4.85 -5.49 -15.55
CA GLY A 253 -3.96 -4.65 -14.79
C GLY A 253 -3.89 -4.97 -13.30
N GLU A 254 -3.52 -3.96 -12.52
CA GLU A 254 -3.26 -4.10 -11.08
C GLU A 254 -4.53 -4.40 -10.29
N GLY A 255 -5.61 -3.67 -10.52
CA GLY A 255 -6.87 -3.87 -9.78
C GLY A 255 -7.47 -5.26 -9.97
N ALA A 256 -7.27 -5.88 -11.12
CA ALA A 256 -7.69 -7.25 -11.38
C ALA A 256 -6.69 -8.33 -10.91
N GLY A 257 -5.54 -7.93 -10.35
CA GLY A 257 -4.53 -8.84 -9.80
C GLY A 257 -3.55 -9.42 -10.81
N TYR A 258 -3.35 -8.76 -11.96
CA TYR A 258 -2.45 -9.23 -13.04
C TYR A 258 -1.18 -8.40 -13.18
N ALA A 259 -1.04 -7.32 -12.44
CA ALA A 259 0.14 -6.47 -12.44
C ALA A 259 0.43 -5.95 -11.03
N GLY A 260 1.68 -5.58 -10.76
CA GLY A 260 2.11 -5.00 -9.50
C GLY A 260 2.93 -3.71 -9.70
N GLY A 261 2.80 -3.05 -10.85
CA GLY A 261 3.50 -1.80 -11.15
C GLY A 261 3.09 -1.20 -12.50
N ILE A 262 3.49 0.04 -12.74
CA ILE A 262 3.05 0.86 -13.89
C ILE A 262 3.33 0.15 -15.23
N VAL A 263 4.56 -0.32 -15.43
CA VAL A 263 4.96 -0.96 -16.70
C VAL A 263 4.23 -2.27 -16.92
N SER A 264 4.14 -3.14 -15.91
CA SER A 264 3.43 -4.41 -16.01
C SER A 264 1.93 -4.22 -16.23
N ALA A 265 1.32 -3.18 -15.61
CA ALA A 265 -0.07 -2.83 -15.84
C ALA A 265 -0.30 -2.32 -17.27
N GLY A 266 0.61 -1.52 -17.81
CA GLY A 266 0.56 -1.05 -19.19
C GLY A 266 0.65 -2.20 -20.19
N VAL A 267 1.60 -3.12 -20.02
CA VAL A 267 1.76 -4.32 -20.87
C VAL A 267 0.54 -5.23 -20.81
N ASP A 268 -0.03 -5.46 -19.63
CA ASP A 268 -1.22 -6.26 -19.49
C ASP A 268 -2.46 -5.58 -20.12
N GLY A 269 -2.52 -4.25 -20.02
CA GLY A 269 -3.55 -3.44 -20.69
C GLY A 269 -3.51 -3.56 -22.21
N GLU A 270 -2.34 -3.49 -22.81
CA GLU A 270 -2.12 -3.66 -24.25
C GLU A 270 -2.57 -5.06 -24.70
N ARG A 271 -2.15 -6.11 -24.02
CA ARG A 271 -2.58 -7.50 -24.30
C ARG A 271 -4.10 -7.69 -24.18
N CYS A 272 -4.73 -7.09 -23.18
CA CYS A 272 -6.18 -7.16 -23.02
C CYS A 272 -6.90 -6.39 -24.13
N ALA A 273 -6.38 -5.26 -24.58
CA ALA A 273 -6.94 -4.51 -25.70
C ALA A 273 -6.91 -5.32 -27.01
N GLU A 274 -5.81 -6.01 -27.29
CA GLU A 274 -5.70 -6.93 -28.42
C GLU A 274 -6.71 -8.10 -28.33
N ALA A 275 -6.86 -8.67 -27.13
CA ALA A 275 -7.83 -9.74 -26.91
C ALA A 275 -9.28 -9.26 -27.11
N VAL A 276 -9.62 -8.06 -26.66
CA VAL A 276 -10.92 -7.43 -26.92
C VAL A 276 -11.16 -7.22 -28.42
N ALA A 277 -10.18 -6.72 -29.17
CA ALA A 277 -10.27 -6.54 -30.60
C ALA A 277 -10.56 -7.87 -31.34
N ASN A 278 -9.81 -8.92 -30.95
CA ASN A 278 -10.03 -10.27 -31.52
C ASN A 278 -11.43 -10.81 -31.20
N TYR A 279 -11.92 -10.63 -29.98
CA TYR A 279 -13.28 -11.01 -29.56
C TYR A 279 -14.37 -10.30 -30.38
N LEU A 280 -14.23 -8.99 -30.60
CA LEU A 280 -15.19 -8.21 -31.38
C LEU A 280 -15.23 -8.62 -32.85
N ASN A 281 -14.06 -8.87 -33.48
CA ASN A 281 -13.95 -9.32 -34.84
C ASN A 281 -14.66 -10.68 -35.04
N GLN A 282 -14.44 -11.63 -34.14
CA GLN A 282 -15.09 -12.93 -34.19
C GLN A 282 -16.62 -12.84 -33.97
N SER A 283 -17.07 -11.89 -33.16
CA SER A 283 -18.50 -11.66 -32.90
C SER A 283 -19.23 -10.96 -34.08
N SER A 284 -18.48 -10.29 -34.96
CA SER A 284 -19.01 -9.60 -36.13
C SER A 284 -19.18 -10.54 -37.36
N GLU A 285 -18.55 -11.72 -37.31
CA GLU A 285 -18.63 -12.75 -38.37
C GLU A 285 -19.74 -13.79 -38.10
N GLN A 286 -20.42 -13.72 -36.98
CA GLN A 286 -21.62 -14.54 -36.64
C GLN A 286 -22.92 -13.71 -36.77
#